data_9c482699bbf45fd012892f06fa7c3ded
#
_entry.id   9c482699bbf45fd012892f06fa7c3ded
#
_cell.length_a   1.000
_cell.length_b   1.000
_cell.length_c   1.000
_cell.angle_alpha   90.00
_cell.angle_beta   90.00
_cell.angle_gamma   90.00
#
_symmetry.space_group_name_H-M   'P 1'
#
loop_
_entity.id
_entity.type
_entity.pdbx_description
1 polymer ?
#
loop_
_entity_poly.entity_id
_entity_poly.type
_entity_poly.pdbx_seq_one_letter_code
_entity_poly.pdbx_strand_id
1 'polypeptide(L)'
;TAPVTAAGVTLVAGSDGAVRAFDSASGKSRWTAHTGGAITYPPTIADGRVHVGSGDGRAWCFELATGRTLWCFRAAPLERRIPVYGRLLSTWPVASGVMVADGVAYCAAGIICHDGTHVYALDATTGKIRWQNNQSGNLLGEDESVGVSVQGHMLLHDGVVHLAGGNVVSPAKYDLKTGKCLNQLSQKPDKSLDDHWKMQRSGRGSELFLVENKVAIAGNMLYSAKTPGPPSRYMAKYLLQANSGDVIIQGTDKTLLRVDPKKGADGKTKVLWKDSSFARTQAVVLSANAVIVAGELPALKKDGPLRPALVARNPVDGKPLWAQALPAPPQKWGLAVDRDGRVVLTLIDGRTVCFAAAP
;
A
#
# COMPACT_ATOMS: atom_id res chain seq x y z
N THR A 1 -2.35 -0.24 10.77
CA THR A 1 -2.50 -0.40 9.31
C THR A 1 -3.94 -0.15 8.88
N ALA A 2 -4.20 -0.15 7.56
CA ALA A 2 -5.57 -0.23 7.07
C ALA A 2 -6.26 -1.51 7.58
N PRO A 3 -7.55 -1.47 7.94
CA PRO A 3 -8.31 -2.67 8.23
C PRO A 3 -8.53 -3.50 6.95
N VAL A 4 -8.65 -4.80 7.10
CA VAL A 4 -8.97 -5.73 6.00
C VAL A 4 -10.17 -6.57 6.40
N THR A 5 -11.16 -6.68 5.53
CA THR A 5 -12.40 -7.41 5.81
C THR A 5 -12.62 -8.53 4.78
N ALA A 6 -12.85 -9.74 5.25
CA ALA A 6 -13.24 -10.87 4.42
C ALA A 6 -13.92 -11.96 5.26
N ALA A 7 -14.85 -12.69 4.67
CA ALA A 7 -15.52 -13.84 5.29
C ALA A 7 -16.10 -13.56 6.70
N GLY A 8 -16.64 -12.34 6.92
CA GLY A 8 -17.19 -11.93 8.21
C GLY A 8 -16.15 -11.66 9.31
N VAL A 9 -14.88 -11.53 8.93
CA VAL A 9 -13.78 -11.18 9.83
C VAL A 9 -13.17 -9.84 9.42
N THR A 10 -12.95 -8.98 10.39
CA THR A 10 -12.17 -7.74 10.22
C THR A 10 -10.82 -7.90 10.91
N LEU A 11 -9.75 -7.70 10.16
CA LEU A 11 -8.38 -7.75 10.66
C LEU A 11 -7.79 -6.34 10.76
N VAL A 12 -7.08 -6.10 11.85
CA VAL A 12 -6.26 -4.90 12.06
C VAL A 12 -4.88 -5.33 12.53
N ALA A 13 -3.83 -4.85 11.88
CA ALA A 13 -2.47 -5.09 12.31
C ALA A 13 -1.81 -3.80 12.76
N GLY A 14 -0.91 -3.88 13.72
CA GLY A 14 -0.34 -2.73 14.39
C GLY A 14 1.19 -2.70 14.42
N SER A 15 1.69 -1.52 14.75
CA SER A 15 3.12 -1.29 14.99
C SER A 15 3.63 -1.97 16.27
N ASP A 16 2.74 -2.54 17.07
CA ASP A 16 3.02 -3.41 18.22
C ASP A 16 3.27 -4.87 17.82
N GLY A 17 3.20 -5.18 16.51
CA GLY A 17 3.38 -6.53 15.98
C GLY A 17 2.16 -7.44 16.14
N ALA A 18 1.05 -6.92 16.62
CA ALA A 18 -0.17 -7.70 16.80
C ALA A 18 -1.07 -7.67 15.56
N VAL A 19 -1.64 -8.82 15.23
CA VAL A 19 -2.76 -8.98 14.30
C VAL A 19 -3.99 -9.30 15.14
N ARG A 20 -5.01 -8.46 15.05
CA ARG A 20 -6.25 -8.59 15.79
C ARG A 20 -7.39 -8.90 14.84
N ALA A 21 -8.16 -9.93 15.14
CA ALA A 21 -9.34 -10.32 14.40
C ALA A 21 -10.60 -10.01 15.20
N PHE A 22 -11.55 -9.41 14.52
CA PHE A 22 -12.86 -9.08 15.05
C PHE A 22 -13.94 -9.73 14.20
N ASP A 23 -15.05 -10.07 14.82
CA ASP A 23 -16.28 -10.38 14.11
C ASP A 23 -16.81 -9.10 13.45
N SER A 24 -16.98 -9.10 12.13
CA SER A 24 -17.36 -7.88 11.38
C SER A 24 -18.77 -7.39 11.72
N ALA A 25 -19.67 -8.27 12.15
CA ALA A 25 -21.05 -7.90 12.47
C ALA A 25 -21.18 -7.33 13.88
N SER A 26 -20.55 -7.96 14.86
CA SER A 26 -20.69 -7.61 16.27
C SER A 26 -19.54 -6.76 16.83
N GLY A 27 -18.42 -6.66 16.13
CA GLY A 27 -17.19 -6.01 16.62
C GLY A 27 -16.50 -6.78 17.74
N LYS A 28 -16.98 -7.97 18.12
CA LYS A 28 -16.35 -8.78 19.18
C LYS A 28 -15.00 -9.32 18.73
N SER A 29 -14.01 -9.26 19.63
CA SER A 29 -12.70 -9.87 19.38
C SER A 29 -12.83 -11.38 19.21
N ARG A 30 -12.22 -11.93 18.15
CA ARG A 30 -12.13 -13.37 17.90
C ARG A 30 -10.81 -13.93 18.40
N TRP A 31 -9.69 -13.30 18.00
CA TRP A 31 -8.36 -13.71 18.40
C TRP A 31 -7.35 -12.57 18.22
N THR A 32 -6.19 -12.74 18.85
CA THR A 32 -5.00 -11.88 18.62
C THR A 32 -3.79 -12.79 18.44
N ALA A 33 -3.00 -12.55 17.39
CA ALA A 33 -1.73 -13.20 17.13
C ALA A 33 -0.60 -12.16 17.11
N HIS A 34 0.61 -12.58 17.39
CA HIS A 34 1.78 -11.69 17.47
C HIS A 34 2.89 -12.13 16.54
N THR A 35 3.54 -11.15 15.90
CA THR A 35 4.81 -11.29 15.19
C THR A 35 5.94 -10.74 16.06
N GLY A 36 7.19 -10.95 15.65
CA GLY A 36 8.35 -10.44 16.40
C GLY A 36 8.71 -8.97 16.17
N GLY A 37 7.91 -8.23 15.40
CA GLY A 37 8.18 -6.83 15.06
C GLY A 37 6.97 -6.08 14.51
N ALA A 38 7.11 -4.79 14.27
CA ALA A 38 6.03 -3.92 13.77
C ALA A 38 5.51 -4.39 12.41
N ILE A 39 4.19 -4.33 12.24
CA ILE A 39 3.53 -4.58 10.96
C ILE A 39 3.16 -3.23 10.35
N THR A 40 3.67 -2.94 9.16
CA THR A 40 3.50 -1.64 8.49
C THR A 40 2.47 -1.66 7.37
N TYR A 41 2.27 -2.81 6.74
CA TYR A 41 1.27 -3.01 5.69
C TYR A 41 0.12 -3.89 6.16
N PRO A 42 -1.08 -3.71 5.58
CA PRO A 42 -2.24 -4.51 5.95
C PRO A 42 -2.00 -6.01 5.75
N PRO A 43 -2.64 -6.87 6.56
CA PRO A 43 -2.68 -8.30 6.31
C PRO A 43 -3.31 -8.62 4.96
N THR A 44 -2.88 -9.70 4.32
CA THR A 44 -3.58 -10.27 3.16
C THR A 44 -4.36 -11.51 3.59
N ILE A 45 -5.64 -11.54 3.25
CA ILE A 45 -6.49 -12.72 3.48
C ILE A 45 -6.63 -13.50 2.18
N ALA A 46 -6.25 -14.77 2.18
CA ALA A 46 -6.41 -15.68 1.06
C ALA A 46 -6.63 -17.12 1.56
N ASP A 47 -7.58 -17.84 0.99
CA ASP A 47 -7.84 -19.27 1.23
C ASP A 47 -7.89 -19.65 2.72
N GLY A 48 -8.60 -18.87 3.54
CA GLY A 48 -8.72 -19.09 4.98
C GLY A 48 -7.44 -18.82 5.78
N ARG A 49 -6.48 -18.09 5.20
CA ARG A 49 -5.19 -17.72 5.80
C ARG A 49 -4.99 -16.22 5.85
N VAL A 50 -4.20 -15.79 6.79
CA VAL A 50 -3.79 -14.40 7.01
C VAL A 50 -2.28 -14.29 6.86
N HIS A 51 -1.82 -13.54 5.89
CA HIS A 51 -0.41 -13.35 5.62
C HIS A 51 0.02 -11.93 5.98
N VAL A 52 1.14 -11.79 6.69
CA VAL A 52 1.69 -10.48 7.09
C VAL A 52 3.20 -10.44 6.96
N GLY A 53 3.71 -9.29 6.56
CA GLY A 53 5.12 -8.95 6.63
C GLY A 53 5.42 -8.20 7.93
N SER A 54 6.51 -8.56 8.60
CA SER A 54 6.86 -8.03 9.90
C SER A 54 8.24 -7.38 9.93
N GLY A 55 8.38 -6.41 10.80
CA GLY A 55 9.62 -5.71 11.10
C GLY A 55 10.72 -6.61 11.72
N ASP A 56 10.39 -7.83 12.09
CA ASP A 56 11.35 -8.85 12.54
C ASP A 56 12.11 -9.55 11.40
N GLY A 57 11.84 -9.19 10.14
CA GLY A 57 12.43 -9.79 8.94
C GLY A 57 11.77 -11.10 8.53
N ARG A 58 10.55 -11.34 8.96
CA ARG A 58 9.80 -12.57 8.68
C ARG A 58 8.47 -12.29 7.99
N ALA A 59 8.08 -13.21 7.12
CA ALA A 59 6.71 -13.35 6.64
C ALA A 59 5.99 -14.41 7.49
N TRP A 60 4.81 -14.07 7.98
CA TRP A 60 4.00 -14.90 8.85
C TRP A 60 2.71 -15.29 8.18
N CYS A 61 2.24 -16.49 8.45
CA CYS A 61 0.93 -16.96 8.04
C CYS A 61 0.17 -17.52 9.23
N PHE A 62 -1.05 -17.04 9.43
CA PHE A 62 -1.95 -17.49 10.47
C PHE A 62 -3.22 -18.07 9.86
N GLU A 63 -3.86 -18.97 10.58
CA GLU A 63 -5.19 -19.48 10.28
C GLU A 63 -6.23 -18.37 10.54
N LEU A 64 -7.07 -18.06 9.56
CA LEU A 64 -8.05 -16.97 9.66
C LEU A 64 -9.07 -17.21 10.79
N ALA A 65 -9.45 -18.46 11.03
CA ALA A 65 -10.46 -18.80 12.02
C ALA A 65 -9.98 -18.63 13.46
N THR A 66 -8.72 -18.95 13.74
CA THR A 66 -8.23 -19.12 15.12
C THR A 66 -7.02 -18.24 15.47
N GLY A 67 -6.32 -17.65 14.46
CA GLY A 67 -5.07 -16.95 14.67
C GLY A 67 -3.86 -17.85 14.93
N ARG A 68 -4.02 -19.18 14.84
CA ARG A 68 -2.92 -20.14 15.00
C ARG A 68 -1.89 -19.95 13.90
N THR A 69 -0.61 -19.89 14.27
CA THR A 69 0.49 -19.82 13.28
C THR A 69 0.53 -21.10 12.45
N LEU A 70 0.45 -20.96 11.14
CA LEU A 70 0.57 -22.06 10.18
C LEU A 70 2.01 -22.21 9.71
N TRP A 71 2.67 -21.10 9.38
CA TRP A 71 4.09 -21.05 9.07
C TRP A 71 4.70 -19.67 9.36
N CYS A 72 6.01 -19.65 9.47
CA CYS A 72 6.82 -18.44 9.66
C CYS A 72 8.10 -18.59 8.82
N PHE A 73 8.26 -17.74 7.83
CA PHE A 73 9.40 -17.75 6.91
C PHE A 73 10.34 -16.59 7.23
N ARG A 74 11.64 -16.87 7.48
CA ARG A 74 12.65 -15.83 7.62
C ARG A 74 13.09 -15.35 6.25
N ALA A 75 12.64 -14.15 5.85
CA ALA A 75 13.03 -13.47 4.63
C ALA A 75 14.37 -12.72 4.76
N ALA A 76 14.71 -12.29 5.97
CA ALA A 76 16.01 -11.72 6.28
C ALA A 76 17.13 -12.77 6.16
N PRO A 77 18.28 -12.46 5.51
CA PRO A 77 19.38 -13.40 5.36
C PRO A 77 20.00 -13.77 6.70
N LEU A 78 20.04 -12.82 7.62
CA LEU A 78 20.60 -12.97 8.97
C LEU A 78 19.64 -12.41 10.03
N GLU A 79 19.77 -12.89 11.26
CA GLU A 79 19.08 -12.30 12.41
C GLU A 79 19.90 -11.15 12.97
N ARG A 80 19.78 -9.98 12.36
CA ARG A 80 20.42 -8.74 12.81
C ARG A 80 19.35 -7.69 13.05
N ARG A 81 19.32 -7.13 14.26
CA ARG A 81 18.37 -6.10 14.67
C ARG A 81 19.10 -4.82 15.04
N ILE A 82 18.50 -3.71 14.67
CA ILE A 82 18.99 -2.37 14.96
C ILE A 82 17.94 -1.58 15.73
N PRO A 83 18.32 -0.68 16.64
CA PRO A 83 17.39 0.21 17.32
C PRO A 83 16.93 1.31 16.35
N VAL A 84 15.62 1.41 16.13
CA VAL A 84 15.00 2.41 15.27
C VAL A 84 13.83 3.03 16.03
N TYR A 85 13.89 4.33 16.33
CA TYR A 85 12.85 5.05 17.05
C TYR A 85 12.33 4.32 18.32
N GLY A 86 13.25 3.82 19.14
CA GLY A 86 12.92 3.13 20.40
C GLY A 86 12.39 1.70 20.26
N ARG A 87 12.52 1.10 19.09
CA ARG A 87 12.12 -0.29 18.81
C ARG A 87 13.25 -1.06 18.15
N LEU A 88 13.24 -2.39 18.30
CA LEU A 88 14.15 -3.26 17.56
C LEU A 88 13.50 -3.61 16.21
N LEU A 89 14.21 -3.30 15.13
CA LEU A 89 13.83 -3.62 13.77
C LEU A 89 14.90 -4.51 13.14
N SER A 90 14.50 -5.51 12.35
CA SER A 90 15.46 -6.22 11.51
C SER A 90 16.13 -5.25 10.53
N THR A 91 17.39 -5.45 10.22
CA THR A 91 18.04 -4.74 9.11
C THR A 91 17.34 -5.01 7.77
N TRP A 92 16.69 -6.17 7.67
CA TRP A 92 15.87 -6.57 6.50
C TRP A 92 14.43 -6.85 6.94
N PRO A 93 13.64 -5.84 7.33
CA PRO A 93 12.23 -6.04 7.64
C PRO A 93 11.48 -6.45 6.37
N VAL A 94 10.41 -7.22 6.50
CA VAL A 94 9.48 -7.48 5.38
C VAL A 94 8.61 -6.23 5.18
N ALA A 95 9.23 -5.19 4.61
CA ALA A 95 8.65 -3.86 4.49
C ALA A 95 7.68 -3.70 3.30
N SER A 96 7.53 -4.74 2.47
CA SER A 96 6.54 -4.75 1.38
C SER A 96 5.15 -5.22 1.82
N GLY A 97 4.99 -5.75 3.04
CA GLY A 97 3.88 -6.62 3.35
C GLY A 97 3.98 -7.97 2.61
N VAL A 98 2.89 -8.71 2.59
CA VAL A 98 2.79 -9.98 1.82
C VAL A 98 1.57 -9.89 0.91
N MET A 99 1.76 -10.11 -0.38
CA MET A 99 0.69 -10.21 -1.37
C MET A 99 0.49 -11.66 -1.77
N VAL A 100 -0.76 -12.10 -1.91
CA VAL A 100 -1.08 -13.48 -2.32
C VAL A 100 -1.92 -13.47 -3.59
N ALA A 101 -1.48 -14.27 -4.57
CA ALA A 101 -2.23 -14.54 -5.79
C ALA A 101 -1.95 -15.99 -6.26
N ASP A 102 -2.96 -16.68 -6.73
CA ASP A 102 -2.88 -18.03 -7.32
C ASP A 102 -2.06 -19.01 -6.46
N GLY A 103 -2.29 -19.01 -5.14
CA GLY A 103 -1.60 -19.88 -4.19
C GLY A 103 -0.12 -19.53 -3.97
N VAL A 104 0.34 -18.37 -4.40
CA VAL A 104 1.71 -17.86 -4.20
C VAL A 104 1.69 -16.62 -3.32
N ALA A 105 2.53 -16.60 -2.29
CA ALA A 105 2.76 -15.45 -1.42
C ALA A 105 4.05 -14.73 -1.83
N TYR A 106 3.94 -13.46 -2.21
CA TYR A 106 5.06 -12.62 -2.61
C TYR A 106 5.42 -11.65 -1.49
N CYS A 107 6.69 -11.54 -1.17
CA CYS A 107 7.19 -10.58 -0.19
C CYS A 107 8.62 -10.14 -0.51
N ALA A 108 9.01 -8.98 0.03
CA ALA A 108 10.37 -8.47 -0.07
C ALA A 108 10.88 -8.00 1.29
N ALA A 109 12.12 -8.35 1.60
CA ALA A 109 12.84 -7.94 2.80
C ALA A 109 14.02 -7.03 2.44
N GLY A 110 14.21 -5.98 3.23
CA GLY A 110 15.23 -4.94 3.07
C GLY A 110 14.63 -3.56 3.25
N ILE A 111 15.47 -2.56 3.43
CA ILE A 111 15.10 -1.13 3.47
C ILE A 111 15.90 -0.38 2.43
N ILE A 112 17.21 -0.59 2.43
CA ILE A 112 18.18 0.10 1.59
C ILE A 112 18.92 -0.94 0.75
N CYS A 113 19.16 -0.64 -0.51
CA CYS A 113 19.86 -1.53 -1.45
C CYS A 113 21.27 -1.94 -0.96
N HIS A 114 21.96 -1.09 -0.24
CA HIS A 114 23.31 -1.35 0.33
C HIS A 114 23.35 -2.57 1.29
N ASP A 115 22.29 -2.81 2.05
CA ASP A 115 22.21 -3.98 2.93
C ASP A 115 21.73 -5.25 2.20
N GLY A 116 21.39 -5.11 0.91
CA GLY A 116 20.79 -6.17 0.09
C GLY A 116 19.27 -6.14 0.11
N THR A 117 18.71 -6.63 -0.98
CA THR A 117 17.25 -6.75 -1.17
C THR A 117 16.92 -8.18 -1.51
N HIS A 118 15.99 -8.76 -0.78
CA HIS A 118 15.59 -10.16 -0.88
C HIS A 118 14.12 -10.25 -1.23
N VAL A 119 13.81 -10.70 -2.46
CA VAL A 119 12.44 -10.84 -2.97
C VAL A 119 12.12 -12.31 -3.14
N TYR A 120 10.93 -12.71 -2.68
CA TYR A 120 10.52 -14.10 -2.64
C TYR A 120 9.13 -14.30 -3.23
N ALA A 121 8.96 -15.46 -3.87
CA ALA A 121 7.68 -16.12 -4.03
C ALA A 121 7.70 -17.40 -3.18
N LEU A 122 6.73 -17.52 -2.32
CA LEU A 122 6.54 -18.65 -1.43
C LEU A 122 5.25 -19.39 -1.80
N ASP A 123 5.21 -20.66 -1.56
CA ASP A 123 3.95 -21.38 -1.54
C ASP A 123 3.09 -20.84 -0.38
N ALA A 124 1.91 -20.30 -0.71
CA ALA A 124 1.07 -19.61 0.27
C ALA A 124 0.56 -20.54 1.38
N THR A 125 0.47 -21.85 1.12
CA THR A 125 0.01 -22.84 2.09
C THR A 125 1.10 -23.28 3.04
N THR A 126 2.34 -23.48 2.54
CA THR A 126 3.41 -24.12 3.27
C THR A 126 4.57 -23.18 3.66
N GLY A 127 4.64 -21.98 3.06
CA GLY A 127 5.75 -21.06 3.25
C GLY A 127 7.06 -21.49 2.56
N LYS A 128 7.04 -22.56 1.75
CA LYS A 128 8.23 -23.02 1.03
C LYS A 128 8.56 -22.10 -0.14
N ILE A 129 9.85 -21.85 -0.37
CA ILE A 129 10.33 -21.01 -1.47
C ILE A 129 9.99 -21.67 -2.82
N ARG A 130 9.33 -20.90 -3.69
CA ARG A 130 9.17 -21.23 -5.12
C ARG A 130 10.27 -20.59 -5.96
N TRP A 131 10.57 -19.32 -5.69
CA TRP A 131 11.75 -18.64 -6.21
C TRP A 131 12.22 -17.53 -5.26
N GLN A 132 13.47 -17.11 -5.44
CA GLN A 132 14.13 -16.07 -4.67
C GLN A 132 14.97 -15.19 -5.61
N ASN A 133 14.97 -13.88 -5.38
CA ASN A 133 15.91 -12.93 -5.95
C ASN A 133 16.60 -12.18 -4.79
N ASN A 134 17.93 -12.31 -4.70
CA ASN A 134 18.77 -11.66 -3.69
C ASN A 134 19.90 -10.82 -4.31
N GLN A 135 19.81 -10.54 -5.62
CA GLN A 135 20.86 -9.83 -6.38
C GLN A 135 20.43 -8.41 -6.77
N SER A 136 19.14 -8.10 -6.68
CA SER A 136 18.61 -6.81 -7.16
C SER A 136 18.97 -5.60 -6.28
N GLY A 137 19.53 -5.81 -5.11
CA GLY A 137 20.09 -4.73 -4.28
C GLY A 137 21.31 -4.07 -4.91
N ASN A 138 22.00 -4.78 -5.81
CA ASN A 138 23.13 -4.25 -6.58
C ASN A 138 22.96 -4.60 -8.07
N LEU A 139 22.62 -3.62 -8.90
CA LEU A 139 22.38 -3.77 -10.34
C LEU A 139 23.50 -3.21 -11.21
N LEU A 140 24.50 -2.53 -10.63
CA LEU A 140 25.62 -1.95 -11.38
C LEU A 140 26.95 -2.70 -11.21
N GLY A 141 27.06 -3.64 -10.27
CA GLY A 141 28.27 -4.40 -9.99
C GLY A 141 28.72 -4.26 -8.54
N GLU A 142 29.79 -4.96 -8.17
CA GLU A 142 30.19 -5.18 -6.77
C GLU A 142 30.59 -3.90 -6.02
N ASP A 143 31.07 -2.89 -6.74
CA ASP A 143 31.61 -1.65 -6.14
C ASP A 143 30.58 -0.53 -5.97
N GLU A 144 29.38 -0.66 -6.55
CA GLU A 144 28.34 0.37 -6.50
C GLU A 144 27.04 -0.18 -5.93
N SER A 145 26.74 0.14 -4.70
CA SER A 145 25.48 -0.24 -4.03
C SER A 145 24.28 0.52 -4.62
N VAL A 146 24.02 0.32 -5.90
CA VAL A 146 22.94 0.94 -6.66
C VAL A 146 21.95 -0.11 -7.14
N GLY A 147 20.79 -0.16 -6.52
CA GLY A 147 19.78 -1.16 -6.85
C GLY A 147 18.44 -0.90 -6.21
N VAL A 148 17.66 -1.97 -6.08
CA VAL A 148 16.32 -1.95 -5.51
C VAL A 148 16.40 -1.85 -4.00
N SER A 149 15.60 -0.94 -3.43
CA SER A 149 15.25 -0.88 -2.00
C SER A 149 13.81 -1.34 -1.78
N VAL A 150 13.43 -1.69 -0.55
CA VAL A 150 12.04 -2.04 -0.22
C VAL A 150 11.42 -0.88 0.54
N GLN A 151 10.65 -0.05 -0.16
CA GLN A 151 10.11 1.20 0.38
C GLN A 151 8.58 1.29 0.32
N GLY A 152 7.92 0.21 -0.07
CA GLY A 152 6.48 0.17 -0.20
C GLY A 152 5.93 -1.20 -0.59
N HIS A 153 4.61 -1.26 -0.78
CA HIS A 153 3.92 -2.50 -1.10
C HIS A 153 4.19 -3.00 -2.53
N MET A 154 3.77 -4.23 -2.77
CA MET A 154 3.83 -4.87 -4.08
C MET A 154 2.48 -4.75 -4.81
N LEU A 155 2.55 -4.85 -6.15
CA LEU A 155 1.40 -4.97 -7.02
C LEU A 155 1.72 -5.98 -8.13
N LEU A 156 0.79 -6.89 -8.40
CA LEU A 156 0.90 -7.85 -9.50
C LEU A 156 0.12 -7.36 -10.70
N HIS A 157 0.77 -7.29 -11.84
CA HIS A 157 0.13 -6.90 -13.08
C HIS A 157 0.89 -7.46 -14.28
N ASP A 158 0.16 -8.05 -15.24
CA ASP A 158 0.65 -8.49 -16.54
C ASP A 158 1.93 -9.38 -16.45
N GLY A 159 1.87 -10.39 -15.57
CA GLY A 159 2.99 -11.32 -15.37
C GLY A 159 4.21 -10.73 -14.67
N VAL A 160 4.07 -9.56 -14.05
CA VAL A 160 5.15 -8.83 -13.37
C VAL A 160 4.78 -8.54 -11.92
N VAL A 161 5.72 -8.78 -11.01
CA VAL A 161 5.69 -8.26 -9.64
C VAL A 161 6.29 -6.87 -9.66
N HIS A 162 5.50 -5.86 -9.35
CA HIS A 162 5.95 -4.49 -9.16
C HIS A 162 6.16 -4.23 -7.67
N LEU A 163 7.29 -3.61 -7.32
CA LEU A 163 7.65 -3.25 -5.95
C LEU A 163 7.97 -1.75 -5.90
N ALA A 164 7.44 -1.05 -4.92
CA ALA A 164 7.86 0.32 -4.64
C ALA A 164 9.32 0.30 -4.12
N GLY A 165 10.25 0.56 -5.02
CA GLY A 165 11.68 0.25 -4.88
C GLY A 165 12.55 1.38 -4.33
N GLY A 166 11.96 2.46 -3.83
CA GLY A 166 12.70 3.55 -3.19
C GLY A 166 13.35 4.55 -4.15
N ASN A 167 14.59 4.95 -3.89
CA ASN A 167 15.19 6.12 -4.53
C ASN A 167 15.82 5.85 -5.89
N VAL A 168 16.36 4.66 -6.13
CA VAL A 168 17.20 4.37 -7.30
C VAL A 168 16.40 3.62 -8.37
N VAL A 169 15.67 2.58 -7.98
CA VAL A 169 14.90 1.74 -8.89
C VAL A 169 13.45 1.68 -8.42
N SER A 170 12.57 2.49 -9.03
CA SER A 170 11.16 2.52 -8.64
C SER A 170 10.26 2.83 -9.84
N PRO A 171 9.27 1.97 -10.10
CA PRO A 171 9.05 0.68 -9.46
C PRO A 171 10.09 -0.35 -9.88
N ALA A 172 10.49 -1.19 -8.93
CA ALA A 172 11.22 -2.40 -9.27
C ALA A 172 10.26 -3.41 -9.91
N LYS A 173 10.77 -4.21 -10.85
CA LYS A 173 9.98 -5.15 -11.65
C LYS A 173 10.65 -6.52 -11.62
N TYR A 174 9.86 -7.54 -11.34
CA TYR A 174 10.33 -8.92 -11.36
C TYR A 174 9.38 -9.77 -12.19
N ASP A 175 9.97 -10.67 -12.98
CA ASP A 175 9.19 -11.69 -13.67
C ASP A 175 8.44 -12.56 -12.66
N LEU A 176 7.14 -12.69 -12.83
CA LEU A 176 6.25 -13.34 -11.86
C LEU A 176 6.60 -14.81 -11.64
N LYS A 177 7.08 -15.50 -12.68
CA LYS A 177 7.34 -16.95 -12.66
C LYS A 177 8.73 -17.29 -12.16
N THR A 178 9.73 -16.47 -12.51
CA THR A 178 11.14 -16.78 -12.28
C THR A 178 11.79 -15.93 -11.21
N GLY A 179 11.20 -14.78 -10.83
CA GLY A 179 11.79 -13.80 -9.91
C GLY A 179 12.96 -13.02 -10.50
N LYS A 180 13.23 -13.14 -11.83
CA LYS A 180 14.28 -12.37 -12.47
C LYS A 180 13.95 -10.87 -12.40
N CYS A 181 14.89 -10.05 -11.92
CA CYS A 181 14.77 -8.59 -11.96
C CYS A 181 14.79 -8.12 -13.43
N LEU A 182 13.78 -7.36 -13.83
CA LEU A 182 13.60 -6.85 -15.18
C LEU A 182 14.15 -5.44 -15.37
N ASN A 183 14.54 -4.77 -14.28
CA ASN A 183 15.19 -3.47 -14.36
C ASN A 183 16.64 -3.64 -14.80
N GLN A 184 17.05 -2.81 -15.75
CA GLN A 184 18.43 -2.72 -16.21
C GLN A 184 18.92 -1.29 -15.99
N LEU A 185 20.05 -1.15 -15.32
CA LEU A 185 20.75 0.11 -15.20
C LEU A 185 21.81 0.17 -16.29
N SER A 186 21.83 1.26 -17.06
CA SER A 186 22.81 1.44 -18.12
C SER A 186 24.16 1.76 -17.50
N GLN A 187 25.13 0.88 -17.63
CA GLN A 187 26.55 1.14 -17.37
C GLN A 187 27.16 1.94 -18.54
N LYS A 188 26.68 3.13 -18.85
CA LYS A 188 27.42 3.99 -19.77
C LYS A 188 28.51 4.69 -18.99
N PRO A 189 29.79 4.53 -19.36
CA PRO A 189 30.94 5.11 -18.65
C PRO A 189 30.89 6.63 -18.47
N ASP A 190 30.11 7.31 -19.31
CA ASP A 190 30.06 8.78 -19.37
C ASP A 190 28.91 9.40 -18.55
N LYS A 191 28.10 8.60 -17.85
CA LYS A 191 27.02 9.15 -17.05
C LYS A 191 27.39 9.08 -15.59
N SER A 192 27.54 10.25 -14.96
CA SER A 192 27.73 10.39 -13.53
C SER A 192 26.56 9.75 -12.76
N LEU A 193 26.80 9.32 -11.53
CA LEU A 193 25.75 8.89 -10.58
C LEU A 193 24.57 9.89 -10.54
N ASP A 194 24.87 11.17 -10.75
CA ASP A 194 23.88 12.25 -10.82
C ASP A 194 22.91 12.10 -12.00
N ASP A 195 23.32 11.57 -13.13
CA ASP A 195 22.45 11.31 -14.29
C ASP A 195 21.59 10.07 -14.09
N HIS A 196 22.10 9.04 -13.41
CA HIS A 196 21.30 7.91 -12.95
C HIS A 196 20.25 8.38 -11.95
N TRP A 197 20.60 9.23 -11.01
CA TRP A 197 19.67 9.85 -10.07
C TRP A 197 18.61 10.72 -10.77
N LYS A 198 18.97 11.46 -11.80
CA LYS A 198 18.05 12.29 -12.59
C LYS A 198 17.07 11.45 -13.40
N MET A 199 17.52 10.38 -14.04
CA MET A 199 16.66 9.48 -14.81
C MET A 199 15.67 8.73 -13.93
N GLN A 200 16.02 8.45 -12.67
CA GLN A 200 15.21 7.65 -11.75
C GLN A 200 14.43 8.49 -10.73
N ARG A 201 14.65 9.79 -10.66
CA ARG A 201 13.81 10.72 -9.86
C ARG A 201 12.34 10.67 -10.22
N SER A 202 12.02 10.10 -11.36
CA SER A 202 10.66 10.04 -11.89
C SER A 202 9.74 9.03 -11.21
N GLY A 203 10.23 8.03 -10.51
CA GLY A 203 9.44 6.95 -9.93
C GLY A 203 9.36 6.92 -8.40
N ARG A 204 9.64 8.03 -7.71
CA ARG A 204 9.62 8.05 -6.24
C ARG A 204 8.21 7.99 -5.68
N GLY A 205 7.98 7.06 -4.81
CA GLY A 205 6.73 6.87 -4.09
C GLY A 205 6.70 5.53 -3.38
N SER A 206 5.84 5.41 -2.40
CA SER A 206 5.65 4.18 -1.62
C SER A 206 4.37 3.44 -1.99
N GLU A 207 3.52 4.05 -2.83
CA GLU A 207 2.21 3.52 -3.16
C GLU A 207 2.13 3.20 -4.66
N LEU A 208 1.71 1.98 -4.99
CA LEU A 208 1.48 1.53 -6.35
C LEU A 208 -0.03 1.42 -6.62
N PHE A 209 -0.45 1.83 -7.81
CA PHE A 209 -1.84 1.79 -8.25
C PHE A 209 -1.93 1.19 -9.64
N LEU A 210 -3.02 0.49 -9.89
CA LEU A 210 -3.38 0.06 -11.24
C LEU A 210 -4.45 1.00 -11.78
N VAL A 211 -4.14 1.72 -12.86
CA VAL A 211 -5.05 2.66 -13.49
C VAL A 211 -4.86 2.59 -15.00
N GLU A 212 -5.98 2.50 -15.74
CA GLU A 212 -5.98 2.35 -17.20
C GLU A 212 -5.06 1.21 -17.68
N ASN A 213 -5.12 0.10 -16.98
CA ASN A 213 -4.27 -1.07 -17.24
C ASN A 213 -2.75 -0.78 -17.22
N LYS A 214 -2.33 0.19 -16.40
CA LYS A 214 -0.94 0.58 -16.20
C LYS A 214 -0.63 0.71 -14.73
N VAL A 215 0.55 0.24 -14.33
CA VAL A 215 1.03 0.46 -12.97
C VAL A 215 1.57 1.88 -12.86
N ALA A 216 1.06 2.61 -11.89
CA ALA A 216 1.49 3.96 -11.55
C ALA A 216 2.00 3.98 -10.12
N ILE A 217 2.98 4.83 -9.84
CA ILE A 217 3.51 5.04 -8.51
C ILE A 217 3.10 6.43 -8.04
N ALA A 218 2.60 6.52 -6.81
CA ALA A 218 2.23 7.76 -6.17
C ALA A 218 3.17 8.10 -5.01
N GLY A 219 3.43 9.34 -4.91
CA GLY A 219 4.17 10.00 -3.84
C GLY A 219 3.79 11.45 -3.93
N ASN A 220 4.74 12.31 -4.24
CA ASN A 220 4.43 13.68 -4.64
C ASN A 220 4.06 13.80 -6.13
N MET A 221 4.36 12.78 -6.93
CA MET A 221 4.08 12.72 -8.37
C MET A 221 3.80 11.28 -8.81
N LEU A 222 2.97 11.14 -9.82
CA LEU A 222 2.59 9.87 -10.45
C LEU A 222 3.34 9.66 -11.75
N TYR A 223 3.88 8.47 -11.93
CA TYR A 223 4.60 8.08 -13.14
C TYR A 223 4.06 6.77 -13.70
N SER A 224 4.03 6.66 -15.02
CA SER A 224 3.72 5.40 -15.69
C SER A 224 4.89 4.42 -15.51
N ALA A 225 4.61 3.24 -15.00
CA ALA A 225 5.63 2.23 -14.74
C ALA A 225 6.27 1.61 -16.00
N LYS A 226 5.73 1.82 -17.19
CA LYS A 226 6.24 1.19 -18.43
C LYS A 226 7.44 1.91 -19.06
N THR A 227 7.65 3.18 -18.78
CA THR A 227 8.78 3.95 -19.37
C THR A 227 9.33 4.95 -18.36
N PRO A 228 10.65 5.07 -18.18
CA PRO A 228 11.23 6.25 -17.56
C PRO A 228 10.89 7.44 -18.45
N GLY A 229 10.07 8.33 -17.97
CA GLY A 229 9.59 9.45 -18.76
C GLY A 229 9.10 10.59 -17.89
N PRO A 230 8.71 11.72 -18.50
CA PRO A 230 8.16 12.84 -17.78
C PRO A 230 6.95 12.42 -16.93
N PRO A 231 6.59 13.20 -15.89
CA PRO A 231 5.48 12.89 -15.00
C PRO A 231 4.21 12.54 -15.78
N SER A 232 3.52 11.51 -15.30
CA SER A 232 2.24 11.17 -15.88
C SER A 232 1.24 12.33 -15.65
N ARG A 233 0.13 12.32 -16.38
CA ARG A 233 -0.94 13.31 -16.22
C ARG A 233 -1.58 13.36 -14.82
N TYR A 234 -1.26 12.40 -13.97
CA TYR A 234 -1.79 12.32 -12.61
C TYR A 234 -0.75 12.80 -11.61
N MET A 235 -1.03 13.92 -10.95
CA MET A 235 -0.31 14.39 -9.78
C MET A 235 -1.18 14.14 -8.56
N ALA A 236 -0.97 13.02 -7.86
CA ALA A 236 -1.87 12.59 -6.80
C ALA A 236 -1.14 11.83 -5.69
N LYS A 237 -1.71 11.87 -4.50
CA LYS A 237 -1.38 11.02 -3.35
C LYS A 237 -2.28 9.79 -3.33
N TYR A 238 -3.52 9.94 -3.80
CA TYR A 238 -4.53 8.91 -3.95
C TYR A 238 -4.91 8.79 -5.42
N LEU A 239 -4.93 7.58 -5.95
CA LEU A 239 -5.37 7.30 -7.29
C LEU A 239 -6.16 6.00 -7.30
N LEU A 240 -7.42 6.07 -7.63
CA LEU A 240 -8.35 4.96 -7.58
C LEU A 240 -9.11 4.89 -8.90
N GLN A 241 -9.33 3.70 -9.41
CA GLN A 241 -10.17 3.46 -10.58
C GLN A 241 -11.24 2.42 -10.25
N ALA A 242 -12.48 2.69 -10.66
CA ALA A 242 -13.55 1.71 -10.58
C ALA A 242 -13.28 0.53 -11.55
N ASN A 243 -13.79 -0.64 -11.21
CA ASN A 243 -13.66 -1.83 -12.06
C ASN A 243 -14.27 -1.64 -13.46
N SER A 244 -15.29 -0.79 -13.60
CA SER A 244 -15.86 -0.37 -14.88
C SER A 244 -14.89 0.42 -15.75
N GLY A 245 -13.82 0.97 -15.17
CA GLY A 245 -12.80 1.74 -15.87
C GLY A 245 -13.15 3.20 -16.13
N ASP A 246 -14.41 3.61 -15.99
CA ASP A 246 -14.94 4.94 -16.36
C ASP A 246 -14.84 5.98 -15.23
N VAL A 247 -14.61 5.56 -13.98
CA VAL A 247 -14.45 6.44 -12.83
C VAL A 247 -13.03 6.39 -12.35
N ILE A 248 -12.32 7.51 -12.46
CA ILE A 248 -10.99 7.69 -11.89
C ILE A 248 -11.05 8.82 -10.86
N ILE A 249 -10.68 8.51 -9.63
CA ILE A 249 -10.57 9.46 -8.52
C ILE A 249 -9.11 9.72 -8.25
N GLN A 250 -8.75 10.98 -8.28
CA GLN A 250 -7.42 11.49 -8.00
C GLN A 250 -7.48 12.41 -6.79
N GLY A 251 -6.58 12.26 -5.84
CA GLY A 251 -6.60 13.08 -4.62
C GLY A 251 -5.23 13.51 -4.13
N THR A 252 -5.23 14.64 -3.46
CA THR A 252 -4.14 15.15 -2.61
C THR A 252 -4.62 15.22 -1.17
N ASP A 253 -3.82 15.77 -0.26
CA ASP A 253 -4.25 15.98 1.12
C ASP A 253 -5.49 16.88 1.26
N LYS A 254 -5.66 17.84 0.32
CA LYS A 254 -6.70 18.89 0.40
C LYS A 254 -7.72 18.86 -0.72
N THR A 255 -7.52 18.03 -1.73
CA THR A 255 -8.36 18.07 -2.92
C THR A 255 -8.60 16.69 -3.45
N LEU A 256 -9.86 16.38 -3.75
CA LEU A 256 -10.28 15.18 -4.42
C LEU A 256 -10.90 15.57 -5.77
N LEU A 257 -10.54 14.86 -6.83
CA LEU A 257 -10.99 15.12 -8.19
C LEU A 257 -11.53 13.82 -8.80
N ARG A 258 -12.64 13.91 -9.52
CA ARG A 258 -12.94 12.93 -10.57
C ARG A 258 -12.41 13.45 -11.89
N VAL A 259 -11.64 12.62 -12.56
CA VAL A 259 -11.06 12.95 -13.87
C VAL A 259 -11.61 12.04 -14.96
N ASP A 260 -11.73 12.59 -16.16
CA ASP A 260 -12.08 11.81 -17.35
C ASP A 260 -10.85 10.96 -17.76
N PRO A 261 -10.98 9.64 -17.93
CA PRO A 261 -9.88 8.81 -18.44
C PRO A 261 -9.45 9.22 -19.86
N LYS A 262 -10.37 9.80 -20.64
CA LYS A 262 -10.05 10.31 -21.98
C LYS A 262 -9.35 11.66 -21.89
N LYS A 263 -8.28 11.82 -22.65
CA LYS A 263 -7.66 13.14 -22.82
C LYS A 263 -8.56 14.06 -23.62
N GLY A 264 -8.66 15.32 -23.22
CA GLY A 264 -9.26 16.35 -24.05
C GLY A 264 -8.47 16.55 -25.35
N ALA A 265 -9.07 17.29 -26.30
CA ALA A 265 -8.42 17.63 -27.58
C ALA A 265 -7.08 18.39 -27.40
N ASP A 266 -6.91 19.08 -26.28
CA ASP A 266 -5.68 19.78 -25.87
C ASP A 266 -4.66 18.85 -25.15
N GLY A 267 -4.91 17.55 -25.09
CA GLY A 267 -4.09 16.57 -24.40
C GLY A 267 -4.15 16.62 -22.87
N LYS A 268 -4.96 17.53 -22.30
CA LYS A 268 -5.11 17.66 -20.84
C LYS A 268 -6.19 16.74 -20.30
N THR A 269 -6.07 16.37 -19.03
CA THR A 269 -7.07 15.60 -18.31
C THR A 269 -8.22 16.52 -17.90
N LYS A 270 -9.45 16.19 -18.32
CA LYS A 270 -10.65 16.94 -17.95
C LYS A 270 -11.06 16.58 -16.52
N VAL A 271 -11.25 17.59 -15.68
CA VAL A 271 -11.83 17.42 -14.34
C VAL A 271 -13.36 17.47 -14.46
N LEU A 272 -14.02 16.42 -14.00
CA LEU A 272 -15.49 16.30 -14.04
C LEU A 272 -16.14 16.90 -12.80
N TRP A 273 -15.53 16.68 -11.62
CA TRP A 273 -15.88 17.39 -10.39
C TRP A 273 -14.66 17.52 -9.47
N LYS A 274 -14.75 18.46 -8.53
CA LYS A 274 -13.72 18.76 -7.55
C LYS A 274 -14.34 18.94 -6.17
N ASP A 275 -13.72 18.33 -5.15
CA ASP A 275 -13.98 18.58 -3.73
C ASP A 275 -12.72 19.10 -3.04
N SER A 276 -12.86 20.15 -2.27
CA SER A 276 -11.80 20.74 -1.44
C SER A 276 -12.31 21.01 -0.01
N SER A 277 -13.28 20.23 0.45
CA SER A 277 -13.89 20.38 1.76
C SER A 277 -12.99 19.94 2.92
N PHE A 278 -12.03 19.04 2.66
CA PHE A 278 -11.10 18.56 3.67
C PHE A 278 -9.87 19.47 3.81
N ALA A 279 -9.48 19.75 5.06
CA ALA A 279 -8.18 20.33 5.37
C ALA A 279 -7.06 19.30 5.25
N ARG A 280 -7.39 18.03 5.57
CA ARG A 280 -6.47 16.90 5.46
C ARG A 280 -7.23 15.61 5.15
N THR A 281 -6.96 15.00 4.00
CA THR A 281 -7.45 13.68 3.64
C THR A 281 -6.46 12.62 4.10
N GLN A 282 -6.94 11.57 4.76
CA GLN A 282 -6.11 10.48 5.28
C GLN A 282 -6.37 9.15 4.56
N ALA A 283 -7.60 8.88 4.16
CA ALA A 283 -7.94 7.67 3.42
C ALA A 283 -9.10 7.91 2.46
N VAL A 284 -9.09 7.19 1.34
CA VAL A 284 -10.13 7.23 0.31
C VAL A 284 -10.40 5.82 -0.16
N VAL A 285 -11.67 5.45 -0.24
CA VAL A 285 -12.14 4.20 -0.85
C VAL A 285 -13.15 4.54 -1.95
N LEU A 286 -13.01 3.88 -3.08
CA LEU A 286 -13.96 3.93 -4.19
C LEU A 286 -14.74 2.62 -4.22
N SER A 287 -16.05 2.70 -4.05
CA SER A 287 -17.00 1.61 -4.27
C SER A 287 -17.84 1.87 -5.52
N ALA A 288 -18.70 0.93 -5.88
CA ALA A 288 -19.55 1.07 -7.06
C ALA A 288 -20.48 2.31 -7.01
N ASN A 289 -20.92 2.70 -5.82
CA ASN A 289 -21.92 3.74 -5.61
C ASN A 289 -21.44 4.92 -4.73
N ALA A 290 -20.23 4.88 -4.21
CA ALA A 290 -19.71 5.94 -3.35
C ALA A 290 -18.19 6.10 -3.44
N VAL A 291 -17.74 7.34 -3.31
CA VAL A 291 -16.37 7.69 -2.91
C VAL A 291 -16.42 8.04 -1.43
N ILE A 292 -15.79 7.24 -0.59
CA ILE A 292 -15.76 7.42 0.85
C ILE A 292 -14.42 8.01 1.24
N VAL A 293 -14.45 9.15 1.92
CA VAL A 293 -13.28 9.93 2.32
C VAL A 293 -13.24 10.03 3.84
N ALA A 294 -12.14 9.63 4.44
CA ALA A 294 -11.86 9.83 5.84
C ALA A 294 -10.73 10.85 6.01
N GLY A 295 -10.93 11.81 6.90
CA GLY A 295 -9.96 12.88 7.08
C GLY A 295 -10.39 13.89 8.14
N GLU A 296 -9.90 15.11 8.00
CA GLU A 296 -10.20 16.21 8.91
C GLU A 296 -10.74 17.40 8.11
N LEU A 297 -11.93 17.85 8.47
CA LEU A 297 -12.53 19.07 7.95
C LEU A 297 -11.90 20.31 8.62
N PRO A 298 -11.98 21.50 8.00
CA PRO A 298 -11.52 22.74 8.61
C PRO A 298 -12.19 23.00 9.97
N ALA A 299 -11.48 23.70 10.83
CA ALA A 299 -12.02 24.20 12.08
C ALA A 299 -13.22 25.14 11.84
N LEU A 300 -14.15 25.16 12.79
CA LEU A 300 -15.30 26.09 12.74
C LEU A 300 -14.91 27.53 13.10
N LYS A 301 -13.84 27.69 13.86
CA LYS A 301 -13.30 28.98 14.27
C LYS A 301 -11.86 29.11 13.84
N LYS A 302 -11.39 30.33 13.58
CA LYS A 302 -9.97 30.61 13.32
C LYS A 302 -9.13 30.02 14.47
N ASP A 303 -8.07 29.30 14.14
CA ASP A 303 -7.15 28.64 15.10
C ASP A 303 -7.78 27.53 15.98
N GLY A 304 -9.00 27.11 15.67
CA GLY A 304 -9.64 25.95 16.30
C GLY A 304 -9.10 24.60 15.81
N PRO A 305 -9.45 23.48 16.50
CA PRO A 305 -9.04 22.15 16.08
C PRO A 305 -9.74 21.75 14.78
N LEU A 306 -9.03 20.98 13.95
CA LEU A 306 -9.62 20.31 12.80
C LEU A 306 -10.67 19.29 13.29
N ARG A 307 -11.67 19.02 12.46
CA ARG A 307 -12.80 18.15 12.79
C ARG A 307 -12.69 16.82 12.06
N PRO A 308 -12.36 15.72 12.74
CA PRO A 308 -12.31 14.40 12.14
C PRO A 308 -13.69 13.99 11.58
N ALA A 309 -13.71 13.53 10.33
CA ALA A 309 -14.95 13.20 9.64
C ALA A 309 -14.77 12.10 8.60
N LEU A 310 -15.87 11.40 8.36
CA LEU A 310 -16.08 10.46 7.28
C LEU A 310 -17.17 11.02 6.38
N VAL A 311 -16.93 11.12 5.09
CA VAL A 311 -17.89 11.67 4.11
C VAL A 311 -17.99 10.73 2.93
N ALA A 312 -19.20 10.34 2.57
CA ALA A 312 -19.48 9.63 1.33
C ALA A 312 -19.99 10.61 0.27
N ARG A 313 -19.53 10.43 -0.95
CA ARG A 313 -19.91 11.23 -2.12
C ARG A 313 -20.34 10.35 -3.26
N ASN A 314 -21.28 10.85 -4.05
CA ASN A 314 -21.65 10.23 -5.31
C ASN A 314 -20.44 10.27 -6.27
N PRO A 315 -19.98 9.12 -6.82
CA PRO A 315 -18.84 9.09 -7.71
C PRO A 315 -19.11 9.82 -9.05
N VAL A 316 -20.36 10.02 -9.45
CA VAL A 316 -20.71 10.64 -10.74
C VAL A 316 -20.61 12.16 -10.69
N ASP A 317 -21.25 12.81 -9.70
CA ASP A 317 -21.37 14.27 -9.63
C ASP A 317 -20.67 14.91 -8.40
N GLY A 318 -20.06 14.09 -7.53
CA GLY A 318 -19.33 14.56 -6.33
C GLY A 318 -20.20 15.06 -5.19
N LYS A 319 -21.54 15.01 -5.32
CA LYS A 319 -22.44 15.48 -4.27
C LYS A 319 -22.32 14.63 -3.00
N PRO A 320 -22.38 15.23 -1.82
CA PRO A 320 -22.36 14.48 -0.57
C PRO A 320 -23.62 13.60 -0.47
N LEU A 321 -23.41 12.34 -0.10
CA LEU A 321 -24.49 11.38 0.19
C LEU A 321 -24.79 11.37 1.68
N TRP A 322 -23.75 11.30 2.51
CA TRP A 322 -23.84 11.37 3.97
C TRP A 322 -22.50 11.77 4.57
N ALA A 323 -22.54 12.20 5.82
CA ALA A 323 -21.34 12.55 6.59
C ALA A 323 -21.49 12.08 8.03
N GLN A 324 -20.39 11.65 8.63
CA GLN A 324 -20.30 11.18 10.01
C GLN A 324 -19.10 11.83 10.70
N ALA A 325 -19.30 12.41 11.89
CA ALA A 325 -18.19 12.86 12.73
C ALA A 325 -17.43 11.65 13.29
N LEU A 326 -16.10 11.76 13.34
CA LEU A 326 -15.24 10.73 13.92
C LEU A 326 -14.76 11.17 15.32
N PRO A 327 -14.59 10.22 16.25
CA PRO A 327 -14.16 10.54 17.62
C PRO A 327 -12.66 10.89 17.72
N ALA A 328 -11.86 10.61 16.70
CA ALA A 328 -10.45 10.97 16.55
C ALA A 328 -10.06 10.99 15.07
N PRO A 329 -8.92 11.60 14.70
CA PRO A 329 -8.43 11.58 13.32
C PRO A 329 -8.20 10.14 12.82
N PRO A 330 -8.56 9.84 11.55
CA PRO A 330 -8.29 8.53 10.97
C PRO A 330 -6.80 8.35 10.69
N GLN A 331 -6.33 7.10 10.73
CA GLN A 331 -5.01 6.71 10.27
C GLN A 331 -4.90 6.89 8.75
N LYS A 332 -3.68 7.16 8.28
CA LYS A 332 -3.39 7.15 6.84
C LYS A 332 -3.75 5.77 6.28
N TRP A 333 -4.57 5.75 5.20
CA TRP A 333 -5.13 4.54 4.58
C TRP A 333 -6.03 3.69 5.50
N GLY A 334 -6.35 4.17 6.70
CA GLY A 334 -7.08 3.44 7.73
C GLY A 334 -8.58 3.27 7.46
N LEU A 335 -8.98 2.93 6.24
CA LEU A 335 -10.39 2.84 5.82
C LEU A 335 -10.60 1.59 4.97
N ALA A 336 -11.62 0.81 5.29
CA ALA A 336 -12.11 -0.28 4.47
C ALA A 336 -13.64 -0.29 4.44
N VAL A 337 -14.19 -0.90 3.39
CA VAL A 337 -15.63 -1.17 3.26
C VAL A 337 -15.79 -2.66 2.99
N ASP A 338 -16.64 -3.33 3.77
CA ASP A 338 -16.94 -4.73 3.57
C ASP A 338 -18.05 -4.93 2.50
N ARG A 339 -18.29 -6.19 2.15
CA ARG A 339 -19.33 -6.56 1.18
C ARG A 339 -20.76 -6.20 1.60
N ASP A 340 -20.99 -6.03 2.91
CA ASP A 340 -22.29 -5.70 3.48
C ASP A 340 -22.45 -4.17 3.64
N GLY A 341 -21.48 -3.38 3.13
CA GLY A 341 -21.48 -1.92 3.17
C GLY A 341 -21.05 -1.33 4.52
N ARG A 342 -20.53 -2.15 5.45
CA ARG A 342 -19.97 -1.62 6.69
C ARG A 342 -18.66 -0.91 6.43
N VAL A 343 -18.52 0.27 7.02
CA VAL A 343 -17.33 1.11 6.89
C VAL A 343 -16.48 0.98 8.14
N VAL A 344 -15.31 0.41 8.02
CA VAL A 344 -14.38 0.18 9.13
C VAL A 344 -13.21 1.15 9.04
N LEU A 345 -12.90 1.81 10.16
CA LEU A 345 -11.76 2.74 10.26
C LEU A 345 -10.86 2.40 11.43
N THR A 346 -9.56 2.61 11.20
CA THR A 346 -8.57 2.70 12.27
C THR A 346 -8.24 4.17 12.54
N LEU A 347 -8.19 4.55 13.81
CA LEU A 347 -7.96 5.91 14.27
C LEU A 347 -6.54 6.05 14.86
N ILE A 348 -6.02 7.28 14.93
CA ILE A 348 -4.66 7.54 15.42
C ILE A 348 -4.49 7.23 16.92
N ASP A 349 -5.57 7.20 17.68
CA ASP A 349 -5.59 6.86 19.11
C ASP A 349 -5.65 5.33 19.37
N GLY A 350 -5.57 4.51 18.31
CA GLY A 350 -5.55 3.06 18.38
C GLY A 350 -6.94 2.40 18.33
N ARG A 351 -8.03 3.17 18.35
CA ARG A 351 -9.37 2.62 18.21
C ARG A 351 -9.64 2.15 16.78
N THR A 352 -10.43 1.09 16.68
CA THR A 352 -11.09 0.67 15.44
C THR A 352 -12.59 0.90 15.59
N VAL A 353 -13.19 1.59 14.65
CA VAL A 353 -14.62 1.90 14.64
C VAL A 353 -15.28 1.35 13.39
N CYS A 354 -16.53 0.93 13.51
CA CYS A 354 -17.32 0.41 12.41
C CYS A 354 -18.65 1.17 12.33
N PHE A 355 -19.00 1.62 11.15
CA PHE A 355 -20.29 2.23 10.83
C PHE A 355 -21.05 1.29 9.89
N ALA A 356 -22.29 1.03 10.23
CA ALA A 356 -23.23 0.25 9.42
C ALA A 356 -24.50 1.07 9.19
N ALA A 357 -25.26 0.73 8.15
CA ALA A 357 -26.62 1.25 8.04
C ALA A 357 -27.43 0.83 9.27
N ALA A 358 -28.31 1.68 9.71
CA ALA A 358 -29.30 1.29 10.73
C ALA A 358 -30.14 0.14 10.17
N PRO A 359 -30.51 -0.86 11.01
CA PRO A 359 -31.34 -1.97 10.60
C PRO A 359 -32.73 -1.50 10.13
#